data_86a4a2d697d06b77debf99fed9e85bf7
#
_entry.id   86a4a2d697d06b77debf99fed9e85bf7
#
_cell.length_a   1.000
_cell.length_b   1.000
_cell.length_c   1.000
_cell.angle_alpha   90.00
_cell.angle_beta   90.00
_cell.angle_gamma   90.00
#
_symmetry.space_group_name_H-M   'P 1'
#
loop_
_entity.id
_entity.type
_entity.pdbx_description
1 polymer ?
#
loop_
_entity_poly.entity_id
_entity_poly.type
_entity_poly.pdbx_seq_one_letter_code
_entity_poly.pdbx_strand_id
1 'polypeptide(L)'
;ILSINEFRKNYNLSRDTVFAGLSELKSKGIIDSTPGVGYYIATTRIAQKLNVFLLFNEFNEFKEDLYNSFMSSIKKTANVDLYFHNYNRKVFETLINEANYKYTTYILMPGKFTNIAPLLESLSGRVFLLDHFHPELAGKYSSVAQNFEKDTYEALVHGLPHLKKYDHIIMVQKEEKEPIERYNGLCTFCEEHQFTHEYTDSVRDRMIKKGEIFMTVNDRDLVDLLKQAQLQQFVPGKDFGIISYNDTPLKEILAGGITTLSTDFKQMGQTMASLLTQKEIKT
;
A
#
# COMPACT_ATOMS: atom_id res chain seq x y z
N ILE A 1 -34.16 20.67 6.13
CA ILE A 1 -34.47 19.24 5.87
C ILE A 1 -35.14 18.68 7.11
N LEU A 2 -36.03 17.69 6.95
CA LEU A 2 -36.67 17.01 8.08
C LEU A 2 -35.62 16.36 8.99
N SER A 3 -35.90 16.32 10.30
CA SER A 3 -35.08 15.57 11.25
C SER A 3 -35.19 14.05 11.04
N ILE A 4 -34.24 13.28 11.59
CA ILE A 4 -34.30 11.81 11.54
C ILE A 4 -35.64 11.28 12.09
N ASN A 5 -36.15 11.87 13.16
CA ASN A 5 -37.39 11.43 13.78
C ASN A 5 -38.61 11.74 12.89
N GLU A 6 -38.63 12.87 12.23
CA GLU A 6 -39.69 13.23 11.28
C GLU A 6 -39.66 12.34 10.03
N PHE A 7 -38.49 12.05 9.45
CA PHE A 7 -38.35 11.07 8.37
C PHE A 7 -38.89 9.70 8.77
N ARG A 8 -38.50 9.21 9.95
CA ARG A 8 -39.00 7.92 10.45
C ARG A 8 -40.52 7.89 10.52
N LYS A 9 -41.10 8.93 11.09
CA LYS A 9 -42.56 9.04 11.26
C LYS A 9 -43.29 9.15 9.95
N ASN A 10 -42.79 9.97 9.01
CA ASN A 10 -43.49 10.27 7.75
C ASN A 10 -43.40 9.13 6.72
N TYR A 11 -42.29 8.37 6.75
CA TYR A 11 -42.00 7.34 5.75
C TYR A 11 -41.94 5.92 6.32
N ASN A 12 -42.23 5.74 7.61
CA ASN A 12 -42.20 4.45 8.30
C ASN A 12 -40.84 3.70 8.14
N LEU A 13 -39.74 4.44 8.29
CA LEU A 13 -38.38 3.93 8.13
C LEU A 13 -37.70 3.68 9.47
N SER A 14 -36.73 2.76 9.50
CA SER A 14 -35.87 2.59 10.66
C SER A 14 -34.96 3.82 10.86
N ARG A 15 -34.48 4.03 12.07
CA ARG A 15 -33.52 5.11 12.36
C ARG A 15 -32.25 4.97 11.54
N ASP A 16 -31.76 3.74 11.43
CA ASP A 16 -30.50 3.43 10.74
C ASP A 16 -30.64 3.63 9.23
N THR A 17 -31.79 3.29 8.63
CA THR A 17 -32.07 3.56 7.21
C THR A 17 -32.05 5.05 6.91
N VAL A 18 -32.71 5.87 7.76
CA VAL A 18 -32.72 7.32 7.59
C VAL A 18 -31.34 7.92 7.78
N PHE A 19 -30.63 7.45 8.81
CA PHE A 19 -29.25 7.89 9.10
C PHE A 19 -28.32 7.57 7.95
N ALA A 20 -28.37 6.34 7.40
CA ALA A 20 -27.57 5.93 6.27
C ALA A 20 -27.81 6.83 5.04
N GLY A 21 -29.10 7.08 4.70
CA GLY A 21 -29.44 7.95 3.57
C GLY A 21 -28.97 9.40 3.75
N LEU A 22 -29.15 9.98 4.95
CA LEU A 22 -28.68 11.34 5.22
C LEU A 22 -27.15 11.41 5.25
N SER A 23 -26.46 10.39 5.78
CA SER A 23 -25.01 10.31 5.77
C SER A 23 -24.46 10.19 4.35
N GLU A 24 -25.11 9.41 3.47
CA GLU A 24 -24.74 9.33 2.07
C GLU A 24 -24.90 10.68 1.34
N LEU A 25 -25.99 11.39 1.56
CA LEU A 25 -26.18 12.72 1.00
C LEU A 25 -25.15 13.73 1.53
N LYS A 26 -24.75 13.60 2.81
CA LYS A 26 -23.70 14.42 3.42
C LYS A 26 -22.33 14.09 2.85
N SER A 27 -21.99 12.82 2.67
CA SER A 27 -20.72 12.41 2.06
C SER A 27 -20.57 12.91 0.61
N LYS A 28 -21.71 13.02 -0.10
CA LYS A 28 -21.78 13.62 -1.44
C LYS A 28 -21.77 15.16 -1.43
N GLY A 29 -21.73 15.80 -0.26
CA GLY A 29 -21.74 17.25 -0.12
C GLY A 29 -23.06 17.93 -0.56
N ILE A 30 -24.13 17.16 -0.71
CA ILE A 30 -25.47 17.68 -1.08
C ILE A 30 -26.12 18.36 0.10
N ILE A 31 -25.98 17.76 1.29
CA ILE A 31 -26.48 18.29 2.56
C ILE A 31 -25.34 18.42 3.57
N ASP A 32 -25.53 19.25 4.58
CA ASP A 32 -24.67 19.29 5.76
C ASP A 32 -25.53 19.35 7.05
N SER A 33 -24.90 19.22 8.20
CA SER A 33 -25.57 19.25 9.49
C SER A 33 -24.80 20.09 10.51
N THR A 34 -25.53 20.90 11.28
CA THR A 34 -24.98 21.64 12.40
C THR A 34 -25.69 21.21 13.69
N PRO A 35 -24.96 20.94 14.78
CA PRO A 35 -25.56 20.65 16.07
C PRO A 35 -26.55 21.75 16.49
N GLY A 36 -27.77 21.35 16.88
CA GLY A 36 -28.85 22.27 17.26
C GLY A 36 -29.65 22.86 16.10
N VAL A 37 -29.17 22.81 14.87
CA VAL A 37 -29.87 23.32 13.67
C VAL A 37 -30.48 22.18 12.84
N GLY A 38 -29.78 21.03 12.78
CA GLY A 38 -30.21 19.89 11.98
C GLY A 38 -29.57 19.85 10.60
N TYR A 39 -30.20 19.11 9.67
CA TYR A 39 -29.73 18.94 8.28
C TYR A 39 -30.25 20.06 7.37
N TYR A 40 -29.36 20.57 6.50
CA TYR A 40 -29.72 21.59 5.51
C TYR A 40 -29.04 21.30 4.15
N ILE A 41 -29.55 21.87 3.07
CA ILE A 41 -28.96 21.74 1.73
C ILE A 41 -27.69 22.59 1.69
N ALA A 42 -26.55 21.93 1.51
CA ALA A 42 -25.22 22.56 1.45
C ALA A 42 -24.93 23.15 0.06
N THR A 43 -25.37 22.46 -1.00
CA THR A 43 -25.23 22.95 -2.37
C THR A 43 -26.31 22.43 -3.29
N THR A 44 -26.72 23.29 -4.23
CA THR A 44 -27.59 22.93 -5.37
C THR A 44 -26.78 22.71 -6.66
N ARG A 45 -25.49 23.04 -6.65
CA ARG A 45 -24.56 22.77 -7.76
C ARG A 45 -23.79 21.49 -7.45
N ILE A 46 -24.26 20.39 -8.02
CA ILE A 46 -23.63 19.07 -7.85
C ILE A 46 -22.45 18.96 -8.82
N ALA A 47 -21.37 19.70 -8.54
CA ALA A 47 -20.06 19.26 -8.98
C ALA A 47 -19.60 18.22 -7.93
N GLN A 48 -19.96 16.98 -8.14
CA GLN A 48 -19.65 15.90 -7.19
C GLN A 48 -18.12 15.69 -7.17
N LYS A 49 -17.45 16.33 -6.21
CA LYS A 49 -16.11 15.87 -5.83
C LYS A 49 -16.25 14.53 -5.11
N LEU A 50 -15.39 13.61 -5.44
CA LEU A 50 -15.28 12.37 -4.70
C LEU A 50 -14.77 12.68 -3.28
N ASN A 51 -15.37 12.09 -2.26
CA ASN A 51 -14.80 12.08 -0.92
C ASN A 51 -14.12 10.74 -0.74
N VAL A 52 -12.79 10.75 -0.66
CA VAL A 52 -11.93 9.57 -0.66
C VAL A 52 -11.34 9.36 0.72
N PHE A 53 -11.61 8.20 1.29
CA PHE A 53 -10.90 7.67 2.43
C PHE A 53 -9.69 6.86 1.92
N LEU A 54 -8.49 7.34 2.19
CA LEU A 54 -7.25 6.68 1.80
C LEU A 54 -6.55 6.14 3.04
N LEU A 55 -6.42 4.82 3.14
CA LEU A 55 -5.86 4.15 4.29
C LEU A 55 -4.60 3.37 3.91
N PHE A 56 -3.45 3.86 4.33
CA PHE A 56 -2.16 3.22 4.14
C PHE A 56 -1.78 2.35 5.34
N ASN A 57 -0.91 1.36 5.09
CA ASN A 57 -0.32 0.56 6.16
C ASN A 57 0.72 1.35 6.96
N GLU A 58 1.58 2.15 6.33
CA GLU A 58 2.53 3.08 6.95
C GLU A 58 2.88 4.20 5.97
N PHE A 59 3.60 5.22 6.40
CA PHE A 59 4.14 6.28 5.55
C PHE A 59 5.67 6.23 5.52
N ASN A 60 6.22 6.32 4.32
CA ASN A 60 7.66 6.37 4.05
C ASN A 60 7.90 7.05 2.70
N GLU A 61 9.16 7.29 2.30
CA GLU A 61 9.52 8.07 1.11
C GLU A 61 8.84 7.56 -0.17
N PHE A 62 8.85 6.27 -0.42
CA PHE A 62 8.24 5.73 -1.64
C PHE A 62 6.71 5.78 -1.63
N LYS A 63 6.07 5.70 -0.46
CA LYS A 63 4.62 5.94 -0.33
C LYS A 63 4.25 7.41 -0.42
N GLU A 64 5.16 8.31 -0.07
CA GLU A 64 5.01 9.73 -0.36
C GLU A 64 4.96 9.98 -1.87
N ASP A 65 5.83 9.36 -2.66
CA ASP A 65 5.80 9.42 -4.12
C ASP A 65 4.47 8.91 -4.70
N LEU A 66 3.96 7.79 -4.19
CA LEU A 66 2.64 7.26 -4.55
C LEU A 66 1.53 8.27 -4.24
N TYR A 67 1.52 8.78 -3.01
CA TYR A 67 0.52 9.75 -2.55
C TYR A 67 0.55 11.04 -3.40
N ASN A 68 1.72 11.62 -3.60
CA ASN A 68 1.87 12.85 -4.35
C ASN A 68 1.44 12.69 -5.81
N SER A 69 1.79 11.56 -6.43
CA SER A 69 1.39 11.22 -7.79
C SER A 69 -0.13 11.00 -7.90
N PHE A 70 -0.72 10.28 -6.97
CA PHE A 70 -2.16 10.10 -6.85
C PHE A 70 -2.86 11.46 -6.69
N MET A 71 -2.44 12.28 -5.72
CA MET A 71 -3.03 13.60 -5.44
C MET A 71 -2.93 14.54 -6.64
N SER A 72 -1.80 14.58 -7.34
CA SER A 72 -1.62 15.44 -8.52
C SER A 72 -2.62 15.08 -9.62
N SER A 73 -2.98 13.80 -9.74
CA SER A 73 -3.89 13.27 -10.76
C SER A 73 -5.36 13.55 -10.45
N ILE A 74 -5.78 13.63 -9.16
CA ILE A 74 -7.20 13.77 -8.78
C ILE A 74 -7.55 15.07 -8.06
N LYS A 75 -6.58 15.94 -7.77
CA LYS A 75 -6.69 17.16 -6.95
C LYS A 75 -7.92 18.03 -7.25
N LYS A 76 -8.36 18.08 -8.51
CA LYS A 76 -9.52 18.91 -8.93
C LYS A 76 -10.86 18.20 -8.73
N THR A 77 -10.86 16.88 -8.60
CA THR A 77 -12.07 16.02 -8.66
C THR A 77 -12.40 15.31 -7.36
N ALA A 78 -11.47 15.32 -6.38
CA ALA A 78 -11.65 14.65 -5.11
C ALA A 78 -11.17 15.47 -3.92
N ASN A 79 -11.78 15.22 -2.75
CA ASN A 79 -11.25 15.52 -1.43
C ASN A 79 -10.71 14.19 -0.88
N VAL A 80 -9.51 14.19 -0.34
CA VAL A 80 -8.83 12.96 0.13
C VAL A 80 -8.39 13.15 1.57
N ASP A 81 -8.85 12.27 2.45
CA ASP A 81 -8.37 12.18 3.82
C ASP A 81 -7.48 10.94 3.95
N LEU A 82 -6.24 11.13 4.39
CA LEU A 82 -5.23 10.09 4.52
C LEU A 82 -5.10 9.62 5.96
N TYR A 83 -5.14 8.31 6.15
CA TYR A 83 -5.02 7.64 7.45
C TYR A 83 -3.98 6.53 7.40
N PHE A 84 -3.51 6.10 8.58
CA PHE A 84 -2.51 5.04 8.74
C PHE A 84 -2.92 4.05 9.82
N HIS A 85 -2.72 2.76 9.58
CA HIS A 85 -3.00 1.73 10.58
C HIS A 85 -1.75 1.06 11.17
N ASN A 86 -0.55 1.36 10.66
CA ASN A 86 0.76 0.87 11.15
C ASN A 86 0.79 -0.65 11.38
N TYR A 87 0.25 -1.43 10.44
CA TYR A 87 0.11 -2.90 10.52
C TYR A 87 -0.68 -3.38 11.75
N ASN A 88 -1.45 -2.50 12.39
CA ASN A 88 -2.32 -2.85 13.52
C ASN A 88 -3.73 -3.14 13.01
N ARG A 89 -4.13 -4.42 13.07
CA ARG A 89 -5.44 -4.87 12.59
C ARG A 89 -6.60 -4.16 13.28
N LYS A 90 -6.51 -3.98 14.60
CA LYS A 90 -7.58 -3.31 15.37
C LYS A 90 -7.75 -1.85 14.92
N VAL A 91 -6.65 -1.14 14.67
CA VAL A 91 -6.70 0.24 14.14
C VAL A 91 -7.31 0.24 12.73
N PHE A 92 -6.91 -0.69 11.86
CA PHE A 92 -7.47 -0.85 10.51
C PHE A 92 -9.00 -1.02 10.56
N GLU A 93 -9.50 -1.97 11.37
CA GLU A 93 -10.93 -2.23 11.51
C GLU A 93 -11.68 -1.03 12.12
N THR A 94 -11.11 -0.39 13.14
CA THR A 94 -11.71 0.79 13.78
C THR A 94 -11.86 1.94 12.81
N LEU A 95 -10.79 2.30 12.07
CA LEU A 95 -10.79 3.40 11.11
C LEU A 95 -11.80 3.16 9.99
N ILE A 96 -11.91 1.93 9.47
CA ILE A 96 -12.88 1.58 8.43
C ILE A 96 -14.32 1.70 8.95
N ASN A 97 -14.60 1.17 10.13
CA ASN A 97 -15.94 1.25 10.72
C ASN A 97 -16.36 2.70 11.00
N GLU A 98 -15.44 3.51 11.51
CA GLU A 98 -15.70 4.94 11.78
C GLU A 98 -15.83 5.76 10.48
N ALA A 99 -15.19 5.32 9.39
CA ALA A 99 -15.26 5.97 8.10
C ALA A 99 -16.55 5.65 7.32
N ASN A 100 -17.25 4.57 7.68
CA ASN A 100 -18.43 4.11 6.95
C ASN A 100 -19.50 5.23 6.87
N TYR A 101 -20.14 5.38 5.73
CA TYR A 101 -21.08 6.44 5.36
C TYR A 101 -20.53 7.89 5.31
N LYS A 102 -19.24 8.10 5.57
CA LYS A 102 -18.63 9.44 5.49
C LYS A 102 -17.96 9.72 4.14
N TYR A 103 -17.62 8.66 3.41
CA TYR A 103 -16.90 8.75 2.14
C TYR A 103 -17.67 8.05 1.00
N THR A 104 -17.42 8.51 -0.21
CA THR A 104 -17.96 7.88 -1.42
C THR A 104 -17.04 6.80 -1.99
N THR A 105 -15.78 6.84 -1.57
CA THR A 105 -14.73 5.97 -2.09
C THR A 105 -13.73 5.63 -0.99
N TYR A 106 -13.35 4.37 -0.92
CA TYR A 106 -12.37 3.82 0.04
C TYR A 106 -11.23 3.20 -0.76
N ILE A 107 -10.00 3.67 -0.52
CA ILE A 107 -8.77 3.08 -1.05
C ILE A 107 -7.98 2.55 0.13
N LEU A 108 -7.78 1.24 0.15
CA LEU A 108 -7.28 0.55 1.32
C LEU A 108 -6.01 -0.24 0.99
N MET A 109 -5.00 -0.14 1.85
CA MET A 109 -3.83 -1.02 1.87
C MET A 109 -3.94 -1.99 3.05
N PRO A 110 -4.60 -3.14 2.92
CA PRO A 110 -4.75 -4.08 4.04
C PRO A 110 -3.43 -4.75 4.45
N GLY A 111 -2.41 -4.73 3.59
CA GLY A 111 -1.20 -5.52 3.80
C GLY A 111 -1.51 -7.01 3.82
N LYS A 112 -1.03 -7.72 4.83
CA LYS A 112 -1.23 -9.17 4.99
C LYS A 112 -2.49 -9.56 5.80
N PHE A 113 -3.41 -8.64 6.06
CA PHE A 113 -4.64 -8.97 6.81
C PHE A 113 -5.55 -9.87 5.98
N THR A 114 -5.88 -11.03 6.52
CA THR A 114 -6.82 -12.00 5.95
C THR A 114 -8.23 -11.83 6.54
N ASN A 115 -9.24 -12.46 5.94
CA ASN A 115 -10.63 -12.43 6.42
C ASN A 115 -11.20 -11.01 6.57
N ILE A 116 -10.85 -10.10 5.63
CA ILE A 116 -11.33 -8.71 5.64
C ILE A 116 -12.60 -8.51 4.80
N ALA A 117 -13.02 -9.51 4.02
CA ALA A 117 -14.18 -9.42 3.14
C ALA A 117 -15.45 -8.91 3.85
N PRO A 118 -15.86 -9.42 5.03
CA PRO A 118 -17.07 -8.92 5.71
C PRO A 118 -16.99 -7.45 6.09
N LEU A 119 -15.80 -6.97 6.45
CA LEU A 119 -15.56 -5.56 6.77
C LEU A 119 -15.72 -4.68 5.53
N LEU A 120 -15.14 -5.10 4.40
CA LEU A 120 -15.23 -4.34 3.15
C LEU A 120 -16.66 -4.32 2.59
N GLU A 121 -17.40 -5.42 2.74
CA GLU A 121 -18.80 -5.56 2.32
C GLU A 121 -19.74 -4.62 3.07
N SER A 122 -19.38 -4.24 4.30
CA SER A 122 -20.18 -3.31 5.11
C SER A 122 -20.07 -1.85 4.64
N LEU A 123 -19.10 -1.52 3.79
CA LEU A 123 -18.85 -0.15 3.34
C LEU A 123 -19.89 0.31 2.32
N SER A 124 -20.39 1.53 2.51
CA SER A 124 -21.44 2.13 1.67
C SER A 124 -20.94 2.71 0.37
N GLY A 125 -19.62 2.85 0.17
CA GLY A 125 -18.99 3.45 -1.00
C GLY A 125 -18.24 2.44 -1.88
N ARG A 126 -17.62 2.96 -2.96
CA ARG A 126 -16.75 2.16 -3.83
C ARG A 126 -15.48 1.79 -3.10
N VAL A 127 -15.09 0.53 -3.14
CA VAL A 127 -13.87 0.03 -2.48
C VAL A 127 -12.83 -0.36 -3.52
N PHE A 128 -11.58 0.09 -3.30
CA PHE A 128 -10.40 -0.25 -4.07
C PHE A 128 -9.31 -0.77 -3.14
N LEU A 129 -8.56 -1.76 -3.60
CA LEU A 129 -7.40 -2.29 -2.89
C LEU A 129 -6.11 -1.78 -3.51
N LEU A 130 -5.11 -1.53 -2.69
CA LEU A 130 -3.85 -0.96 -3.12
C LEU A 130 -2.68 -1.70 -2.46
N ASP A 131 -1.57 -1.85 -3.21
CA ASP A 131 -0.28 -2.38 -2.76
C ASP A 131 -0.20 -3.92 -2.72
N HIS A 132 -0.94 -4.58 -1.85
CA HIS A 132 -0.92 -6.04 -1.72
C HIS A 132 -2.10 -6.69 -2.46
N PHE A 133 -1.82 -7.74 -3.23
CA PHE A 133 -2.86 -8.50 -3.92
C PHE A 133 -3.54 -9.49 -2.96
N HIS A 134 -4.87 -9.52 -2.99
CA HIS A 134 -5.70 -10.40 -2.18
C HIS A 134 -6.48 -11.35 -3.11
N PRO A 135 -5.98 -12.58 -3.34
CA PRO A 135 -6.62 -13.52 -4.27
C PRO A 135 -8.08 -13.82 -3.92
N GLU A 136 -8.39 -13.87 -2.62
CA GLU A 136 -9.75 -14.13 -2.10
C GLU A 136 -10.75 -13.00 -2.39
N LEU A 137 -10.25 -11.83 -2.77
CA LEU A 137 -11.04 -10.64 -3.11
C LEU A 137 -11.00 -10.32 -4.61
N ALA A 138 -10.28 -11.11 -5.39
CA ALA A 138 -10.15 -10.92 -6.84
C ALA A 138 -11.52 -11.01 -7.54
N GLY A 139 -11.75 -10.10 -8.50
CA GLY A 139 -13.03 -10.02 -9.21
C GLY A 139 -14.16 -9.32 -8.44
N LYS A 140 -14.01 -9.12 -7.12
CA LYS A 140 -14.99 -8.40 -6.30
C LYS A 140 -14.63 -6.92 -6.15
N TYR A 141 -13.34 -6.62 -5.99
CA TYR A 141 -12.83 -5.26 -5.87
C TYR A 141 -11.74 -5.01 -6.90
N SER A 142 -11.75 -3.80 -7.47
CA SER A 142 -10.64 -3.36 -8.31
C SER A 142 -9.39 -3.11 -7.45
N SER A 143 -8.24 -3.53 -7.94
CA SER A 143 -6.97 -3.38 -7.22
C SER A 143 -5.85 -2.86 -8.12
N VAL A 144 -4.92 -2.14 -7.51
CA VAL A 144 -3.59 -1.84 -8.06
C VAL A 144 -2.59 -2.44 -7.10
N ALA A 145 -1.98 -3.54 -7.48
CA ALA A 145 -1.14 -4.34 -6.60
C ALA A 145 0.21 -4.65 -7.23
N GLN A 146 1.20 -4.89 -6.37
CA GLN A 146 2.50 -5.43 -6.75
C GLN A 146 2.39 -6.95 -6.92
N ASN A 147 3.13 -7.51 -7.87
CA ASN A 147 3.32 -8.94 -7.99
C ASN A 147 4.70 -9.31 -7.42
N PHE A 148 4.78 -9.34 -6.08
CA PHE A 148 6.06 -9.48 -5.37
C PHE A 148 6.91 -10.66 -5.81
N GLU A 149 6.29 -11.80 -6.13
CA GLU A 149 7.00 -13.00 -6.59
C GLU A 149 7.58 -12.79 -7.98
N LYS A 150 6.73 -12.43 -8.94
CA LYS A 150 7.13 -12.20 -10.32
C LYS A 150 8.11 -11.03 -10.44
N ASP A 151 7.84 -9.92 -9.76
CA ASP A 151 8.65 -8.71 -9.81
C ASP A 151 10.07 -8.98 -9.27
N THR A 152 10.19 -9.77 -8.19
CA THR A 152 11.49 -10.17 -7.64
C THR A 152 12.24 -11.08 -8.62
N TYR A 153 11.57 -12.09 -9.16
CA TYR A 153 12.18 -12.99 -10.14
C TYR A 153 12.68 -12.24 -11.37
N GLU A 154 11.82 -11.45 -12.02
CA GLU A 154 12.16 -10.72 -13.24
C GLU A 154 13.29 -9.71 -13.03
N ALA A 155 13.31 -9.02 -11.88
CA ALA A 155 14.38 -8.09 -11.55
C ALA A 155 15.73 -8.80 -11.38
N LEU A 156 15.73 -9.97 -10.72
CA LEU A 156 16.95 -10.77 -10.56
C LEU A 156 17.44 -11.33 -11.91
N VAL A 157 16.54 -11.79 -12.77
CA VAL A 157 16.88 -12.22 -14.15
C VAL A 157 17.50 -11.06 -14.94
N HIS A 158 16.91 -9.87 -14.84
CA HIS A 158 17.46 -8.68 -15.50
C HIS A 158 18.85 -8.31 -14.96
N GLY A 159 19.04 -8.45 -13.63
CA GLY A 159 20.31 -8.20 -12.93
C GLY A 159 21.35 -9.32 -13.08
N LEU A 160 21.02 -10.47 -13.65
CA LEU A 160 21.86 -11.67 -13.68
C LEU A 160 23.30 -11.42 -14.14
N PRO A 161 23.59 -10.58 -15.16
CA PRO A 161 24.97 -10.30 -15.55
C PRO A 161 25.86 -9.74 -14.42
N HIS A 162 25.26 -9.00 -13.50
CA HIS A 162 25.95 -8.41 -12.34
C HIS A 162 26.04 -9.38 -11.14
N LEU A 163 25.15 -10.39 -11.10
CA LEU A 163 25.05 -11.36 -10.01
C LEU A 163 26.03 -12.52 -10.14
N LYS A 164 26.48 -12.86 -11.37
CA LYS A 164 27.31 -14.03 -11.69
C LYS A 164 28.65 -14.13 -10.93
N LYS A 165 29.10 -13.04 -10.29
CA LYS A 165 30.33 -13.03 -9.49
C LYS A 165 30.11 -13.44 -8.03
N TYR A 166 28.89 -13.78 -7.67
CA TYR A 166 28.47 -14.19 -6.34
C TYR A 166 27.86 -15.59 -6.40
N ASP A 167 27.80 -16.27 -5.25
CA ASP A 167 27.34 -17.66 -5.18
C ASP A 167 26.13 -17.85 -4.27
N HIS A 168 25.88 -16.90 -3.39
CA HIS A 168 24.89 -17.04 -2.34
C HIS A 168 24.07 -15.77 -2.14
N ILE A 169 22.73 -15.88 -2.18
CA ILE A 169 21.81 -14.75 -2.04
C ILE A 169 21.02 -14.88 -0.75
N ILE A 170 21.05 -13.83 0.08
CA ILE A 170 20.42 -13.79 1.38
C ILE A 170 19.28 -12.76 1.36
N MET A 171 18.04 -13.21 1.49
CA MET A 171 16.91 -12.33 1.70
C MET A 171 16.83 -11.91 3.16
N VAL A 172 16.87 -10.59 3.39
CA VAL A 172 16.77 -9.99 4.73
C VAL A 172 15.45 -9.24 4.83
N GLN A 173 14.45 -9.89 5.41
CA GLN A 173 13.14 -9.27 5.62
C GLN A 173 12.43 -9.87 6.85
N LYS A 174 11.53 -9.09 7.46
CA LYS A 174 10.73 -9.55 8.61
C LYS A 174 9.45 -10.20 8.12
N GLU A 175 9.28 -11.48 8.42
CA GLU A 175 8.11 -12.27 8.02
C GLU A 175 6.78 -11.65 8.46
N GLU A 176 6.75 -11.01 9.62
CA GLU A 176 5.53 -10.40 10.17
C GLU A 176 4.97 -9.28 9.30
N LYS A 177 5.84 -8.50 8.66
CA LYS A 177 5.47 -7.30 7.87
C LYS A 177 5.53 -7.54 6.38
N GLU A 178 6.54 -8.23 5.91
CA GLU A 178 6.89 -8.32 4.51
C GLU A 178 6.23 -9.53 3.83
N PRO A 179 5.83 -9.41 2.56
CA PRO A 179 5.26 -10.51 1.81
C PRO A 179 6.32 -11.59 1.54
N ILE A 180 5.96 -12.85 1.85
CA ILE A 180 6.83 -14.02 1.63
C ILE A 180 7.03 -14.28 0.13
N GLU A 181 6.14 -13.80 -0.69
CA GLU A 181 6.17 -13.92 -2.15
C GLU A 181 7.46 -13.35 -2.75
N ARG A 182 8.09 -12.35 -2.14
CA ARG A 182 9.42 -11.89 -2.57
C ARG A 182 10.46 -13.00 -2.45
N TYR A 183 10.43 -13.73 -1.35
CA TYR A 183 11.34 -14.86 -1.15
C TYR A 183 11.02 -16.03 -2.10
N ASN A 184 9.76 -16.28 -2.40
CA ASN A 184 9.39 -17.31 -3.38
C ASN A 184 9.98 -16.98 -4.77
N GLY A 185 9.89 -15.72 -5.21
CA GLY A 185 10.52 -15.26 -6.45
C GLY A 185 12.04 -15.40 -6.45
N LEU A 186 12.69 -15.14 -5.31
CA LEU A 186 14.13 -15.41 -5.14
C LEU A 186 14.44 -16.90 -5.23
N CYS A 187 13.66 -17.77 -4.58
CA CYS A 187 13.89 -19.21 -4.62
C CYS A 187 13.82 -19.74 -6.04
N THR A 188 12.77 -19.38 -6.80
CA THR A 188 12.62 -19.77 -8.21
C THR A 188 13.81 -19.31 -9.05
N PHE A 189 14.25 -18.06 -8.87
CA PHE A 189 15.45 -17.55 -9.56
C PHE A 189 16.71 -18.35 -9.22
N CYS A 190 16.93 -18.64 -7.94
CA CYS A 190 18.12 -19.36 -7.47
C CYS A 190 18.16 -20.81 -7.99
N GLU A 191 17.02 -21.49 -8.00
CA GLU A 191 16.89 -22.86 -8.54
C GLU A 191 17.24 -22.91 -10.04
N GLU A 192 16.74 -21.96 -10.84
CA GLU A 192 16.97 -21.91 -12.28
C GLU A 192 18.42 -21.50 -12.64
N HIS A 193 19.03 -20.62 -11.86
CA HIS A 193 20.32 -20.03 -12.14
C HIS A 193 21.46 -20.57 -11.27
N GLN A 194 21.19 -21.61 -10.47
CA GLN A 194 22.21 -22.34 -9.66
C GLN A 194 22.88 -21.49 -8.57
N PHE A 195 22.13 -20.55 -7.97
CA PHE A 195 22.54 -19.86 -6.75
C PHE A 195 22.08 -20.64 -5.53
N THR A 196 22.84 -20.57 -4.45
CA THR A 196 22.33 -20.94 -3.13
C THR A 196 21.61 -19.75 -2.52
N HIS A 197 20.64 -19.99 -1.66
CA HIS A 197 19.87 -18.90 -1.02
C HIS A 197 19.59 -19.17 0.45
N GLU A 198 19.32 -18.10 1.17
CA GLU A 198 18.96 -18.11 2.59
C GLU A 198 17.93 -17.04 2.88
N TYR A 199 17.09 -17.28 3.88
CA TYR A 199 16.17 -16.31 4.46
C TYR A 199 16.58 -15.98 5.88
N THR A 200 16.61 -14.69 6.24
CA THR A 200 16.83 -14.23 7.60
C THR A 200 16.00 -12.97 7.89
N ASP A 201 15.62 -12.78 9.13
CA ASP A 201 14.89 -11.59 9.59
C ASP A 201 15.81 -10.44 10.03
N SER A 202 17.12 -10.68 10.13
CA SER A 202 18.11 -9.70 10.57
C SER A 202 19.52 -10.03 10.08
N VAL A 203 20.33 -8.99 9.88
CA VAL A 203 21.78 -9.11 9.62
C VAL A 203 22.62 -8.85 10.87
N ARG A 204 22.00 -8.55 12.01
CA ARG A 204 22.72 -8.36 13.27
C ARG A 204 23.44 -9.66 13.63
N ASP A 205 24.62 -9.52 14.17
CA ASP A 205 25.46 -10.64 14.62
C ASP A 205 25.89 -11.64 13.52
N ARG A 206 25.61 -11.31 12.24
CA ARG A 206 26.05 -12.10 11.09
C ARG A 206 27.36 -11.53 10.52
N MET A 207 28.39 -12.35 10.40
CA MET A 207 29.58 -11.97 9.65
C MET A 207 29.33 -12.10 8.15
N ILE A 208 29.68 -11.05 7.41
CA ILE A 208 29.63 -11.04 5.94
C ILE A 208 30.74 -11.91 5.39
N LYS A 209 30.45 -12.73 4.40
CA LYS A 209 31.44 -13.53 3.67
C LYS A 209 31.59 -13.03 2.24
N LYS A 210 32.77 -13.25 1.66
CA LYS A 210 33.00 -12.95 0.23
C LYS A 210 32.11 -13.84 -0.64
N GLY A 211 31.55 -13.26 -1.70
CA GLY A 211 30.65 -13.96 -2.60
C GLY A 211 29.17 -13.99 -2.18
N GLU A 212 28.81 -13.42 -1.04
CA GLU A 212 27.41 -13.26 -0.62
C GLU A 212 26.77 -12.01 -1.22
N ILE A 213 25.48 -12.08 -1.52
CA ILE A 213 24.61 -10.92 -1.82
C ILE A 213 23.53 -10.83 -0.75
N PHE A 214 23.32 -9.65 -0.21
CA PHE A 214 22.23 -9.37 0.72
C PHE A 214 21.13 -8.57 0.00
N MET A 215 19.92 -9.10 0.01
CA MET A 215 18.72 -8.39 -0.42
C MET A 215 17.98 -7.84 0.79
N THR A 216 18.15 -6.54 1.08
CA THR A 216 17.54 -5.90 2.25
C THR A 216 16.23 -5.22 1.87
N VAL A 217 15.19 -5.39 2.70
CA VAL A 217 13.89 -4.75 2.46
C VAL A 217 13.77 -3.43 3.22
N ASN A 218 14.33 -3.33 4.41
CA ASN A 218 14.28 -2.10 5.18
C ASN A 218 15.66 -1.43 5.31
N ASP A 219 15.66 -0.11 5.45
CA ASP A 219 16.90 0.68 5.50
C ASP A 219 17.71 0.47 6.77
N ARG A 220 17.11 0.00 7.87
CA ARG A 220 17.85 -0.32 9.09
C ARG A 220 18.77 -1.50 8.86
N ASP A 221 18.29 -2.56 8.21
CA ASP A 221 19.13 -3.74 7.88
C ASP A 221 20.22 -3.36 6.87
N LEU A 222 19.91 -2.49 5.90
CA LEU A 222 20.92 -1.93 4.99
C LEU A 222 22.03 -1.19 5.74
N VAL A 223 21.67 -0.33 6.70
CA VAL A 223 22.65 0.42 7.52
C VAL A 223 23.46 -0.52 8.42
N ASP A 224 22.82 -1.49 9.07
CA ASP A 224 23.50 -2.46 9.91
C ASP A 224 24.48 -3.31 9.09
N LEU A 225 24.10 -3.71 7.86
CA LEU A 225 24.98 -4.41 6.92
C LEU A 225 26.20 -3.56 6.52
N LEU A 226 26.00 -2.28 6.19
CA LEU A 226 27.10 -1.39 5.82
C LEU A 226 28.07 -1.13 6.99
N LYS A 227 27.57 -1.02 8.23
CA LYS A 227 28.40 -0.92 9.43
C LYS A 227 29.25 -2.17 9.66
N GLN A 228 28.65 -3.36 9.49
CA GLN A 228 29.40 -4.61 9.58
C GLN A 228 30.47 -4.73 8.51
N ALA A 229 30.15 -4.36 7.26
CA ALA A 229 31.11 -4.33 6.17
C ALA A 229 32.30 -3.41 6.50
N GLN A 230 32.03 -2.23 7.07
CA GLN A 230 33.08 -1.30 7.50
C GLN A 230 33.97 -1.90 8.58
N LEU A 231 33.40 -2.57 9.59
CA LEU A 231 34.19 -3.26 10.65
C LEU A 231 35.05 -4.38 10.08
N GLN A 232 34.58 -5.11 9.08
CA GLN A 232 35.33 -6.18 8.41
C GLN A 232 36.27 -5.68 7.32
N GLN A 233 36.27 -4.38 7.02
CA GLN A 233 37.01 -3.77 5.90
C GLN A 233 36.59 -4.35 4.53
N PHE A 234 35.33 -4.75 4.38
CA PHE A 234 34.75 -5.24 3.16
C PHE A 234 34.13 -4.11 2.34
N VAL A 235 34.27 -4.19 1.03
CA VAL A 235 33.78 -3.18 0.07
C VAL A 235 32.58 -3.74 -0.66
N PRO A 236 31.38 -3.10 -0.55
CA PRO A 236 30.21 -3.45 -1.34
C PRO A 236 30.52 -3.41 -2.85
N GLY A 237 29.97 -4.35 -3.58
CA GLY A 237 30.19 -4.49 -5.01
C GLY A 237 31.50 -5.20 -5.39
N LYS A 238 32.46 -5.33 -4.45
CA LYS A 238 33.75 -6.01 -4.65
C LYS A 238 33.82 -7.30 -3.84
N ASP A 239 33.68 -7.24 -2.52
CA ASP A 239 33.81 -8.39 -1.65
C ASP A 239 32.46 -9.10 -1.44
N PHE A 240 31.38 -8.37 -1.44
CA PHE A 240 30.01 -8.85 -1.32
C PHE A 240 29.06 -7.93 -2.09
N GLY A 241 27.81 -8.37 -2.33
CA GLY A 241 26.77 -7.61 -3.02
C GLY A 241 25.68 -7.08 -2.10
N ILE A 242 25.06 -5.98 -2.51
CA ILE A 242 23.86 -5.46 -1.87
C ILE A 242 22.81 -5.16 -2.94
N ILE A 243 21.59 -5.63 -2.72
CA ILE A 243 20.38 -5.20 -3.40
C ILE A 243 19.44 -4.68 -2.33
N SER A 244 18.88 -3.50 -2.49
CA SER A 244 17.90 -2.96 -1.54
C SER A 244 16.55 -2.75 -2.19
N TYR A 245 15.47 -3.13 -1.49
CA TYR A 245 14.12 -2.87 -1.96
C TYR A 245 13.76 -1.40 -1.81
N ASN A 246 13.00 -0.93 -2.80
CA ASN A 246 12.50 0.42 -2.96
C ASN A 246 13.60 1.48 -3.08
N ASP A 247 13.58 2.15 -4.21
CA ASP A 247 14.53 3.21 -4.49
C ASP A 247 14.23 4.46 -3.67
N THR A 248 15.30 5.08 -3.14
CA THR A 248 15.23 6.36 -2.43
C THR A 248 16.46 7.18 -2.75
N PRO A 249 16.36 8.54 -2.74
CA PRO A 249 17.52 9.40 -3.04
C PRO A 249 18.75 9.13 -2.18
N LEU A 250 18.55 8.66 -0.95
CA LEU A 250 19.65 8.30 -0.05
C LEU A 250 20.47 7.11 -0.58
N LYS A 251 19.83 6.14 -1.22
CA LYS A 251 20.49 4.93 -1.77
C LYS A 251 21.38 5.24 -2.97
N GLU A 252 21.13 6.33 -3.68
CA GLU A 252 21.98 6.79 -4.78
C GLU A 252 23.39 7.18 -4.32
N ILE A 253 23.52 7.68 -3.08
CA ILE A 253 24.79 8.18 -2.54
C ILE A 253 25.45 7.25 -1.52
N LEU A 254 24.69 6.34 -0.88
CA LEU A 254 25.24 5.39 0.09
C LEU A 254 26.24 4.44 -0.58
N ALA A 255 27.43 4.31 0.00
CA ALA A 255 28.49 3.38 -0.44
C ALA A 255 28.84 3.50 -1.94
N GLY A 256 28.65 4.68 -2.55
CA GLY A 256 28.87 4.92 -3.97
C GLY A 256 27.71 4.49 -4.87
N GLY A 257 26.53 4.28 -4.32
CA GLY A 257 25.31 3.83 -4.97
C GLY A 257 24.95 2.38 -4.64
N ILE A 258 23.72 2.17 -4.19
CA ILE A 258 23.19 0.84 -3.89
C ILE A 258 22.28 0.41 -5.06
N THR A 259 22.48 -0.82 -5.53
CA THR A 259 21.55 -1.43 -6.50
C THR A 259 20.18 -1.61 -5.85
N THR A 260 19.13 -1.08 -6.48
CA THR A 260 17.76 -1.17 -5.95
C THR A 260 16.86 -2.04 -6.84
N LEU A 261 15.89 -2.69 -6.20
CA LEU A 261 14.72 -3.29 -6.81
C LEU A 261 13.53 -2.47 -6.35
N SER A 262 12.86 -1.78 -7.26
CA SER A 262 11.82 -0.81 -6.87
C SER A 262 10.57 -0.94 -7.72
N THR A 263 9.42 -0.82 -7.06
CA THR A 263 8.15 -0.58 -7.73
C THR A 263 8.08 0.87 -8.19
N ASP A 264 7.47 1.11 -9.35
CA ASP A 264 7.13 2.47 -9.78
C ASP A 264 5.89 2.97 -9.00
N PHE A 265 6.14 3.51 -7.82
CA PHE A 265 5.09 4.05 -6.94
C PHE A 265 4.39 5.27 -7.55
N LYS A 266 5.06 6.03 -8.40
CA LYS A 266 4.45 7.16 -9.12
C LYS A 266 3.43 6.66 -10.13
N GLN A 267 3.79 5.64 -10.91
CA GLN A 267 2.87 4.99 -11.83
C GLN A 267 1.71 4.30 -11.09
N MET A 268 1.98 3.67 -9.94
CA MET A 268 0.94 3.06 -9.10
C MET A 268 -0.10 4.10 -8.64
N GLY A 269 0.33 5.27 -8.19
CA GLY A 269 -0.55 6.38 -7.80
C GLY A 269 -1.39 6.91 -8.96
N GLN A 270 -0.79 7.10 -10.14
CA GLN A 270 -1.50 7.52 -11.37
C GLN A 270 -2.52 6.47 -11.82
N THR A 271 -2.17 5.20 -11.75
CA THR A 271 -3.05 4.09 -12.13
C THR A 271 -4.27 4.05 -11.20
N MET A 272 -4.06 4.17 -9.88
CA MET A 272 -5.16 4.23 -8.92
C MET A 272 -6.07 5.44 -9.18
N ALA A 273 -5.52 6.62 -9.45
CA ALA A 273 -6.30 7.81 -9.79
C ALA A 273 -7.13 7.62 -11.07
N SER A 274 -6.56 6.95 -12.07
CA SER A 274 -7.24 6.64 -13.33
C SER A 274 -8.42 5.69 -13.11
N LEU A 275 -8.26 4.66 -12.27
CA LEU A 275 -9.35 3.74 -11.93
C LEU A 275 -10.52 4.45 -11.24
N LEU A 276 -10.27 5.46 -10.40
CA LEU A 276 -11.34 6.23 -9.76
C LEU A 276 -12.17 7.04 -10.75
N THR A 277 -11.54 7.54 -11.81
CA THR A 277 -12.16 8.43 -12.78
C THR A 277 -12.82 7.68 -13.94
N GLN A 278 -12.53 6.40 -14.12
CA GLN A 278 -13.23 5.57 -15.09
C GLN A 278 -14.71 5.44 -14.70
N LYS A 279 -15.59 5.79 -15.64
CA LYS A 279 -17.02 5.50 -15.48
C LYS A 279 -17.17 3.98 -15.46
N GLU A 280 -17.92 3.46 -14.49
CA GLU A 280 -18.33 2.05 -14.54
C GLU A 280 -18.98 1.78 -15.89
N ILE A 281 -18.32 0.93 -16.69
CA ILE A 281 -18.99 0.34 -17.84
C ILE A 281 -20.00 -0.63 -17.19
N LYS A 282 -21.27 -0.21 -17.15
CA LYS A 282 -22.37 -1.11 -16.79
C LYS A 282 -22.38 -2.22 -17.83
N THR A 283 -21.83 -3.37 -17.47
CA THR A 283 -22.06 -4.64 -18.18
C THR A 283 -23.45 -5.16 -17.81
#